data_d7979e93774d7d6327073e6f4cdb7570
#
_entry.id   d7979e93774d7d6327073e6f4cdb7570
#
_cell.length_a   1.000
_cell.length_b   1.000
_cell.length_c   1.000
_cell.angle_alpha   90.00
_cell.angle_beta   90.00
_cell.angle_gamma   90.00
#
_symmetry.space_group_name_H-M   'P 1'
#
loop_
_entity.id
_entity.type
_entity.pdbx_description
1 polymer ?
#
loop_
_entity_poly.entity_id
_entity_poly.type
_entity_poly.pdbx_seq_one_letter_code
_entity_poly.pdbx_strand_id
1 'polypeptide(L)'
;MIPDRLAKARVLGDWPEEAVEGPVIEVSPDGPVSDIQTAIDLCLTGRTEFGTARREIRIVAGFYPGPVVIPEGAPPLTLRGDGPREVIVAARIDAQMPGEEYARRFVPRISTMHRDSRAHFDRIAAREVISTGNSGVLTVLAEGCRIEGMTLRNDYACDRAAAAPEGASHDMDGRFAEGQHQAVALHVAADRVALHNVHLSSFQDTLYLQAPQGSPVPRIHVSDSLIEGDVDFIFGGATAFFEGCEVRSRGARGASNWATAPSTALSSPYGFVFHRCAFRHDGTEAGANGGCRLGRQWFEGVRASPYTDPEVRLTDRSFAEGGEKGISRRTLEAVGKCALVACEIGRHINREAPWDDWGAPGTARHRPVQPGSDAFLEHLQDWLRDRAPGFERPEPSEPWLEIIDCRWL
;
A
#
# COMPACT_ATOMS: atom_id res chain seq x y z
N MET A 1 -26.25 -5.81 -0.31
CA MET A 1 -26.10 -5.51 1.15
C MET A 1 -24.80 -6.14 1.61
N ILE A 2 -23.99 -5.46 2.40
CA ILE A 2 -22.76 -6.07 2.91
C ILE A 2 -23.11 -7.23 3.84
N PRO A 3 -22.56 -8.44 3.67
CA PRO A 3 -22.76 -9.54 4.59
C PRO A 3 -22.30 -9.19 6.01
N ASP A 4 -23.03 -9.62 7.03
CA ASP A 4 -22.74 -9.29 8.44
C ASP A 4 -21.31 -9.64 8.85
N ARG A 5 -20.76 -10.74 8.32
CA ARG A 5 -19.37 -11.15 8.53
C ARG A 5 -18.35 -10.15 8.03
N LEU A 6 -18.63 -9.45 6.92
CA LEU A 6 -17.75 -8.42 6.35
C LEU A 6 -18.08 -7.01 6.87
N ALA A 7 -19.26 -6.80 7.44
CA ALA A 7 -19.64 -5.53 8.05
C ALA A 7 -18.71 -5.14 9.22
N LYS A 8 -18.19 -6.14 9.94
CA LYS A 8 -17.20 -5.95 11.03
C LYS A 8 -15.85 -5.49 10.54
N ALA A 9 -15.52 -5.68 9.23
CA ALA A 9 -14.32 -5.10 8.63
C ALA A 9 -14.43 -3.58 8.45
N ARG A 10 -15.63 -3.03 8.63
CA ARG A 10 -15.91 -1.60 8.61
C ARG A 10 -15.36 -0.97 9.89
N VAL A 11 -14.10 -0.77 9.89
CA VAL A 11 -13.22 -0.46 11.02
C VAL A 11 -13.47 0.87 11.74
N LEU A 12 -14.39 1.72 11.26
CA LEU A 12 -14.64 3.05 11.84
C LEU A 12 -15.46 3.03 13.15
N GLY A 13 -16.18 1.94 13.47
CA GLY A 13 -17.13 1.91 14.58
C GLY A 13 -16.51 2.09 15.97
N ASP A 14 -15.22 1.78 16.11
CA ASP A 14 -14.51 1.79 17.37
C ASP A 14 -13.45 2.91 17.46
N TRP A 15 -13.46 3.86 16.51
CA TRP A 15 -12.50 4.95 16.52
C TRP A 15 -13.05 6.12 17.33
N PRO A 16 -12.39 6.51 18.42
CA PRO A 16 -12.83 7.66 19.18
C PRO A 16 -12.78 8.91 18.30
N GLU A 17 -13.84 9.70 18.32
CA GLU A 17 -13.79 11.08 17.85
C GLU A 17 -12.98 11.88 18.85
N GLU A 18 -11.70 12.06 18.54
CA GLU A 18 -10.83 12.91 19.34
C GLU A 18 -11.06 14.36 18.95
N ALA A 19 -11.32 15.21 19.96
CA ALA A 19 -11.43 16.64 19.73
C ALA A 19 -10.09 17.19 19.18
N VAL A 20 -10.18 18.11 18.24
CA VAL A 20 -9.02 18.89 17.77
C VAL A 20 -8.66 19.90 18.84
N GLU A 21 -7.42 19.88 19.33
CA GLU A 21 -6.93 20.84 20.31
C GLU A 21 -5.79 21.70 19.73
N GLY A 22 -5.69 22.91 20.24
CA GLY A 22 -4.72 23.89 19.80
C GLY A 22 -5.06 24.57 18.47
N PRO A 23 -4.22 25.49 18.00
CA PRO A 23 -4.46 26.23 16.78
C PRO A 23 -4.38 25.32 15.55
N VAL A 24 -5.25 25.55 14.56
CA VAL A 24 -5.12 24.99 13.21
C VAL A 24 -3.89 25.61 12.57
N ILE A 25 -3.00 24.77 12.03
CA ILE A 25 -1.84 25.25 11.29
C ILE A 25 -2.22 25.31 9.81
N GLU A 26 -2.20 26.51 9.24
CA GLU A 26 -2.45 26.67 7.81
C GLU A 26 -1.13 26.58 7.02
N VAL A 27 -1.13 25.75 5.99
CA VAL A 27 -0.03 25.60 5.02
C VAL A 27 -0.45 26.24 3.71
N SER A 28 0.31 27.24 3.26
CA SER A 28 0.05 27.98 2.03
C SER A 28 1.37 28.27 1.33
N PRO A 29 1.47 28.18 -0.02
CA PRO A 29 2.70 28.49 -0.74
C PRO A 29 3.27 29.87 -0.44
N ASP A 30 2.38 30.86 -0.17
CA ASP A 30 2.74 32.23 0.12
C ASP A 30 2.61 32.59 1.62
N GLY A 31 2.32 31.59 2.49
CA GLY A 31 2.08 31.79 3.91
C GLY A 31 3.36 31.68 4.76
N PRO A 32 3.23 31.92 6.05
CA PRO A 32 4.35 31.77 7.01
C PRO A 32 4.79 30.31 7.15
N VAL A 33 3.91 29.35 6.90
CA VAL A 33 4.21 27.92 6.79
C VAL A 33 3.89 27.49 5.36
N SER A 34 4.92 27.31 4.56
CA SER A 34 4.78 26.99 3.13
C SER A 34 5.05 25.50 2.79
N ASP A 35 5.31 24.70 3.81
CA ASP A 35 5.73 23.30 3.66
C ASP A 35 4.97 22.41 4.65
N ILE A 36 4.40 21.29 4.15
CA ILE A 36 3.60 20.37 4.96
C ILE A 36 4.44 19.71 6.05
N GLN A 37 5.71 19.36 5.75
CA GLN A 37 6.57 18.75 6.76
C GLN A 37 6.85 19.73 7.91
N THR A 38 7.04 21.00 7.60
CA THR A 38 7.20 22.06 8.63
C THR A 38 5.98 22.14 9.54
N ALA A 39 4.77 22.06 9.00
CA ALA A 39 3.54 22.03 9.81
C ALA A 39 3.46 20.80 10.72
N ILE A 40 3.83 19.64 10.22
CA ILE A 40 3.92 18.40 11.02
C ILE A 40 4.94 18.57 12.14
N ASP A 41 6.10 19.12 11.85
CA ASP A 41 7.19 19.34 12.82
C ASP A 41 6.79 20.35 13.92
N LEU A 42 5.97 21.35 13.60
CA LEU A 42 5.36 22.24 14.58
C LEU A 42 4.39 21.49 15.50
N CYS A 43 3.62 20.54 14.99
CA CYS A 43 2.77 19.68 15.82
C CYS A 43 3.60 18.78 16.75
N LEU A 44 4.73 18.27 16.30
CA LEU A 44 5.67 17.49 17.13
C LEU A 44 6.27 18.35 18.24
N THR A 45 6.68 19.57 17.93
CA THR A 45 7.20 20.53 18.92
C THR A 45 6.13 20.92 19.94
N GLY A 46 4.89 21.11 19.52
CA GLY A 46 3.76 21.46 20.37
C GLY A 46 3.27 20.35 21.30
N ARG A 47 3.83 19.13 21.26
CA ARG A 47 3.42 18.02 22.15
C ARG A 47 3.59 18.34 23.63
N THR A 48 4.52 19.19 24.00
CA THR A 48 4.72 19.63 25.39
C THR A 48 3.56 20.49 25.89
N GLU A 49 2.84 21.15 25.00
CA GLU A 49 1.71 22.03 25.32
C GLU A 49 0.36 21.31 25.18
N PHE A 50 0.16 20.56 24.09
CA PHE A 50 -1.13 19.97 23.73
C PHE A 50 -1.19 18.43 23.92
N GLY A 51 -0.12 17.82 24.43
CA GLY A 51 -0.08 16.39 24.74
C GLY A 51 -0.26 15.53 23.50
N THR A 52 -1.16 14.53 23.61
CA THR A 52 -1.51 13.57 22.55
C THR A 52 -2.83 13.90 21.86
N ALA A 53 -3.40 15.07 22.09
CA ALA A 53 -4.64 15.48 21.43
C ALA A 53 -4.46 15.63 19.92
N ARG A 54 -5.54 15.39 19.18
CA ARG A 54 -5.56 15.54 17.72
C ARG A 54 -5.23 16.96 17.31
N ARG A 55 -4.38 17.13 16.31
CA ARG A 55 -4.04 18.42 15.71
C ARG A 55 -4.53 18.46 14.25
N GLU A 56 -4.92 19.65 13.78
CA GLU A 56 -5.34 19.88 12.41
C GLU A 56 -4.34 20.75 11.65
N ILE A 57 -3.99 20.31 10.44
CA ILE A 57 -3.20 21.05 9.46
C ILE A 57 -4.10 21.26 8.24
N ARG A 58 -4.44 22.51 7.97
CA ARG A 58 -5.18 22.91 6.78
C ARG A 58 -4.20 23.25 5.66
N ILE A 59 -4.38 22.63 4.49
CA ILE A 59 -3.51 22.81 3.34
C ILE A 59 -4.33 23.47 2.24
N VAL A 60 -4.01 24.74 1.94
CA VAL A 60 -4.72 25.47 0.89
C VAL A 60 -4.24 25.03 -0.50
N ALA A 61 -5.01 25.43 -1.53
CA ALA A 61 -4.70 25.15 -2.93
C ALA A 61 -3.23 25.46 -3.26
N GLY A 62 -2.53 24.49 -3.86
CA GLY A 62 -1.12 24.63 -4.20
C GLY A 62 -0.44 23.30 -4.56
N PHE A 63 0.80 23.44 -5.02
CA PHE A 63 1.71 22.33 -5.27
C PHE A 63 2.75 22.25 -4.16
N TYR A 64 2.83 21.10 -3.50
CA TYR A 64 3.71 20.88 -2.37
C TYR A 64 4.71 19.76 -2.66
N PRO A 65 6.01 20.01 -2.56
CA PRO A 65 6.99 18.96 -2.83
C PRO A 65 7.03 17.94 -1.67
N GLY A 66 6.96 16.64 -2.03
CA GLY A 66 7.31 15.52 -1.15
C GLY A 66 8.84 15.28 -1.13
N PRO A 67 9.32 14.24 -0.42
CA PRO A 67 8.55 13.39 0.46
C PRO A 67 8.16 14.05 1.79
N VAL A 68 7.10 13.52 2.41
CA VAL A 68 6.57 13.97 3.71
C VAL A 68 6.45 12.74 4.62
N VAL A 69 6.73 12.90 5.91
CA VAL A 69 6.53 11.85 6.92
C VAL A 69 5.73 12.36 8.11
N ILE A 70 4.76 11.58 8.56
CA ILE A 70 4.18 11.69 9.90
C ILE A 70 4.84 10.59 10.74
N PRO A 71 5.85 10.93 11.58
CA PRO A 71 6.63 9.93 12.30
C PRO A 71 5.81 9.27 13.42
N GLU A 72 6.22 8.08 13.86
CA GLU A 72 5.55 7.26 14.89
C GLU A 72 5.22 8.04 16.17
N GLY A 73 6.07 8.97 16.56
CA GLY A 73 5.86 9.78 17.75
C GLY A 73 4.88 10.95 17.56
N ALA A 74 4.32 11.21 16.40
CA ALA A 74 3.39 12.33 16.20
C ALA A 74 2.06 12.12 16.96
N PRO A 75 1.40 13.21 17.41
CA PRO A 75 0.01 13.10 17.84
C PRO A 75 -0.87 12.71 16.65
N PRO A 76 -2.12 12.26 16.88
CA PRO A 76 -3.07 12.07 15.79
C PRO A 76 -3.23 13.36 14.98
N LEU A 77 -3.01 13.30 13.67
CA LEU A 77 -3.09 14.47 12.78
C LEU A 77 -4.26 14.34 11.82
N THR A 78 -4.93 15.46 11.58
CA THR A 78 -5.80 15.63 10.41
C THR A 78 -5.08 16.54 9.41
N LEU A 79 -4.69 16.01 8.25
CA LEU A 79 -4.25 16.78 7.10
C LEU A 79 -5.44 17.02 6.19
N ARG A 80 -5.90 18.26 6.10
CA ARG A 80 -7.09 18.63 5.32
C ARG A 80 -6.74 19.59 4.20
N GLY A 81 -6.80 19.11 2.97
CA GLY A 81 -6.64 19.91 1.77
C GLY A 81 -7.97 20.53 1.29
N ASP A 82 -7.88 21.56 0.48
CA ASP A 82 -9.06 22.23 -0.15
C ASP A 82 -9.74 21.35 -1.22
N GLY A 83 -9.09 20.28 -1.66
CA GLY A 83 -9.62 19.31 -2.63
C GLY A 83 -8.52 18.61 -3.41
N PRO A 84 -8.80 17.43 -4.01
CA PRO A 84 -7.76 16.67 -4.73
C PRO A 84 -7.29 17.34 -6.03
N ARG A 85 -8.04 18.28 -6.57
CA ARG A 85 -7.62 19.05 -7.76
C ARG A 85 -6.82 20.29 -7.39
N GLU A 86 -7.01 20.79 -6.19
CA GLU A 86 -6.47 22.04 -5.67
C GLU A 86 -5.16 21.81 -4.92
N VAL A 87 -5.06 20.73 -4.16
CA VAL A 87 -3.87 20.40 -3.34
C VAL A 87 -3.16 19.20 -3.92
N ILE A 88 -1.93 19.40 -4.39
CA ILE A 88 -1.11 18.34 -4.98
C ILE A 88 0.19 18.21 -4.20
N VAL A 89 0.39 17.07 -3.56
CA VAL A 89 1.67 16.70 -2.93
C VAL A 89 2.37 15.70 -3.84
N ALA A 90 3.53 16.04 -4.37
CA ALA A 90 4.20 15.19 -5.34
C ALA A 90 5.71 15.07 -5.09
N ALA A 91 6.25 13.90 -5.44
CA ALA A 91 7.67 13.64 -5.53
C ALA A 91 7.93 12.59 -6.61
N ARG A 92 9.18 12.49 -7.06
CA ARG A 92 9.62 11.48 -8.01
C ARG A 92 10.63 10.58 -7.31
N ILE A 93 10.17 9.45 -6.79
CA ILE A 93 10.97 8.53 -5.96
C ILE A 93 10.62 7.10 -6.34
N ASP A 94 11.61 6.29 -6.68
CA ASP A 94 11.43 4.88 -7.00
C ASP A 94 12.23 3.97 -6.04
N ALA A 95 11.79 2.74 -5.91
CA ALA A 95 12.39 1.74 -5.01
C ALA A 95 13.86 1.43 -5.31
N GLN A 96 14.29 1.63 -6.56
CA GLN A 96 15.67 1.39 -7.01
C GLN A 96 16.57 2.62 -6.84
N MET A 97 16.04 3.72 -6.33
CA MET A 97 16.84 4.93 -6.08
C MET A 97 17.97 4.63 -5.08
N PRO A 98 19.21 4.96 -5.38
CA PRO A 98 20.30 4.90 -4.40
C PRO A 98 20.05 5.84 -3.22
N GLY A 99 20.39 5.42 -1.99
CA GLY A 99 20.26 6.27 -0.81
C GLY A 99 21.06 7.57 -0.92
N GLU A 100 22.24 7.52 -1.58
CA GLU A 100 23.03 8.71 -1.88
C GLU A 100 22.29 9.71 -2.79
N GLU A 101 21.58 9.22 -3.82
CA GLU A 101 20.75 10.07 -4.67
C GLU A 101 19.60 10.69 -3.85
N TYR A 102 18.96 9.89 -3.01
CA TYR A 102 17.91 10.35 -2.09
C TYR A 102 18.42 11.46 -1.16
N ALA A 103 19.59 11.24 -0.54
CA ALA A 103 20.25 12.24 0.31
C ALA A 103 20.50 13.55 -0.44
N ARG A 104 21.13 13.47 -1.63
CA ARG A 104 21.44 14.65 -2.43
C ARG A 104 20.18 15.45 -2.82
N ARG A 105 19.08 14.78 -3.13
CA ARG A 105 17.83 15.42 -3.57
C ARG A 105 17.04 16.05 -2.44
N PHE A 106 17.03 15.43 -1.26
CA PHE A 106 16.10 15.78 -0.18
C PHE A 106 16.76 16.32 1.09
N VAL A 107 18.06 16.03 1.36
CA VAL A 107 18.79 16.51 2.55
C VAL A 107 18.73 18.03 2.74
N PRO A 108 18.77 18.89 1.73
CA PRO A 108 18.66 20.34 1.96
C PRO A 108 17.39 20.75 2.72
N ARG A 109 16.29 20.00 2.53
CA ARG A 109 15.04 20.19 3.28
C ARG A 109 15.09 19.52 4.66
N ILE A 110 15.76 18.38 4.76
CA ILE A 110 15.80 17.53 5.96
C ILE A 110 16.57 18.20 7.10
N SER A 111 17.57 19.01 6.81
CA SER A 111 18.45 19.61 7.83
C SER A 111 17.74 20.51 8.85
N THR A 112 16.58 21.06 8.51
CA THR A 112 15.78 21.96 9.37
C THR A 112 14.60 21.25 10.04
N MET A 113 14.38 19.98 9.77
CA MET A 113 13.26 19.21 10.29
C MET A 113 13.41 18.87 11.77
N HIS A 114 12.26 18.61 12.43
CA HIS A 114 12.23 18.01 13.75
C HIS A 114 13.01 16.69 13.77
N ARG A 115 13.69 16.38 14.89
CA ARG A 115 14.57 15.20 15.01
C ARG A 115 13.88 13.87 14.60
N ASP A 116 12.60 13.69 14.95
CA ASP A 116 11.88 12.44 14.70
C ASP A 116 11.56 12.28 13.19
N SER A 117 11.19 13.37 12.52
CA SER A 117 11.02 13.41 11.07
C SER A 117 12.35 13.19 10.37
N ARG A 118 13.39 13.89 10.80
CA ARG A 118 14.75 13.78 10.25
C ARG A 118 15.30 12.35 10.37
N ALA A 119 15.10 11.69 11.50
CA ALA A 119 15.58 10.31 11.70
C ALA A 119 15.01 9.33 10.68
N HIS A 120 13.76 9.53 10.22
CA HIS A 120 13.18 8.74 9.15
C HIS A 120 13.94 8.92 7.83
N PHE A 121 14.18 10.15 7.43
CA PHE A 121 14.87 10.47 6.17
C PHE A 121 16.35 10.07 6.19
N ASP A 122 17.05 10.29 7.31
CA ASP A 122 18.45 9.88 7.48
C ASP A 122 18.61 8.35 7.35
N ARG A 123 17.66 7.58 7.89
CA ARG A 123 17.64 6.11 7.75
C ARG A 123 17.44 5.66 6.29
N ILE A 124 16.63 6.36 5.51
CA ILE A 124 16.45 6.08 4.08
C ILE A 124 17.71 6.42 3.31
N ALA A 125 18.28 7.60 3.55
CA ALA A 125 19.49 8.09 2.89
C ALA A 125 20.72 7.20 3.12
N ALA A 126 20.78 6.51 4.26
CA ALA A 126 21.89 5.61 4.61
C ALA A 126 21.81 4.24 3.90
N ARG A 127 20.76 3.95 3.14
CA ARG A 127 20.63 2.67 2.43
C ARG A 127 21.41 2.67 1.11
N GLU A 128 21.88 1.51 0.69
CA GLU A 128 22.43 1.33 -0.65
C GLU A 128 21.36 1.60 -1.72
N VAL A 129 20.18 0.97 -1.55
CA VAL A 129 18.97 1.18 -2.36
C VAL A 129 17.79 1.39 -1.39
N ILE A 130 16.96 2.38 -1.66
CA ILE A 130 15.94 2.78 -0.68
C ILE A 130 14.83 1.75 -0.48
N SER A 131 14.49 0.95 -1.48
CA SER A 131 13.40 -0.05 -1.50
C SER A 131 11.99 0.54 -1.53
N THR A 132 11.00 -0.31 -1.84
CA THR A 132 9.59 0.06 -2.06
C THR A 132 9.00 0.86 -0.89
N GLY A 133 9.09 0.35 0.34
CA GLY A 133 8.49 0.99 1.52
C GLY A 133 9.05 2.38 1.86
N ASN A 134 10.20 2.75 1.28
CA ASN A 134 10.85 4.03 1.49
C ASN A 134 10.67 5.00 0.31
N SER A 135 9.93 4.61 -0.73
CA SER A 135 9.65 5.45 -1.90
C SER A 135 8.37 6.30 -1.77
N GLY A 136 7.76 6.32 -0.58
CA GLY A 136 6.50 7.04 -0.33
C GLY A 136 6.62 8.56 -0.49
N VAL A 137 5.64 9.15 -1.19
CA VAL A 137 5.48 10.62 -1.24
C VAL A 137 4.96 11.13 0.10
N LEU A 138 4.00 10.44 0.70
CA LEU A 138 3.62 10.59 2.09
C LEU A 138 3.78 9.24 2.81
N THR A 139 4.42 9.25 3.97
CA THR A 139 4.54 8.09 4.85
C THR A 139 3.88 8.39 6.19
N VAL A 140 2.92 7.55 6.60
CA VAL A 140 2.17 7.68 7.85
C VAL A 140 2.56 6.56 8.80
N LEU A 141 3.26 6.93 9.88
CA LEU A 141 3.72 6.02 10.93
C LEU A 141 3.03 6.27 12.27
N ALA A 142 2.24 7.34 12.40
CA ALA A 142 1.49 7.67 13.60
C ALA A 142 0.06 7.20 13.50
N GLU A 143 -0.46 6.67 14.61
CA GLU A 143 -1.84 6.20 14.72
C GLU A 143 -2.87 7.34 14.69
N GLY A 144 -4.09 7.01 14.32
CA GLY A 144 -5.24 7.90 14.38
C GLY A 144 -5.22 9.04 13.35
N CYS A 145 -4.37 9.00 12.33
CA CYS A 145 -4.26 10.07 11.34
C CYS A 145 -5.43 10.08 10.35
N ARG A 146 -5.78 11.28 9.87
CA ARG A 146 -6.77 11.52 8.81
C ARG A 146 -6.14 12.33 7.69
N ILE A 147 -6.31 11.88 6.45
CA ILE A 147 -5.80 12.53 5.24
C ILE A 147 -6.99 12.79 4.32
N GLU A 148 -7.26 14.05 4.05
CA GLU A 148 -8.48 14.46 3.38
C GLU A 148 -8.22 15.51 2.28
N GLY A 149 -8.96 15.40 1.16
CA GLY A 149 -9.06 16.47 0.16
C GLY A 149 -7.75 16.83 -0.55
N MET A 150 -6.92 15.85 -0.94
CA MET A 150 -5.67 16.11 -1.65
C MET A 150 -5.27 15.00 -2.62
N THR A 151 -4.40 15.34 -3.56
CA THR A 151 -3.69 14.38 -4.41
C THR A 151 -2.32 14.07 -3.82
N LEU A 152 -2.00 12.79 -3.68
CA LEU A 152 -0.66 12.29 -3.41
C LEU A 152 -0.17 11.59 -4.68
N ARG A 153 0.91 12.10 -5.29
CA ARG A 153 1.35 11.63 -6.59
C ARG A 153 2.84 11.34 -6.62
N ASN A 154 3.19 10.10 -6.96
CA ASN A 154 4.57 9.77 -7.29
C ASN A 154 4.80 9.93 -8.79
N ASP A 155 5.55 10.96 -9.16
CA ASP A 155 5.83 11.35 -10.55
C ASP A 155 6.96 10.51 -11.20
N TYR A 156 7.30 9.37 -10.63
CA TYR A 156 8.28 8.49 -11.23
C TYR A 156 7.79 7.99 -12.60
N ALA A 157 8.51 8.35 -13.64
CA ALA A 157 8.12 8.08 -15.02
C ALA A 157 8.60 6.71 -15.54
N CYS A 158 9.01 5.80 -14.65
CA CYS A 158 9.56 4.47 -14.99
C CYS A 158 10.79 4.56 -15.93
N ASP A 159 11.63 5.55 -15.75
CA ASP A 159 12.75 5.90 -16.62
C ASP A 159 14.13 5.69 -16.02
N ARG A 160 14.25 4.96 -14.90
CA ARG A 160 15.56 4.61 -14.33
C ARG A 160 16.24 3.53 -15.18
N ALA A 161 17.40 3.84 -15.72
CA ALA A 161 18.13 2.96 -16.60
C ALA A 161 18.47 1.59 -15.98
N ALA A 162 18.74 1.54 -14.67
CA ALA A 162 19.01 0.29 -13.94
C ALA A 162 17.78 -0.63 -13.83
N ALA A 163 16.58 -0.08 -14.00
CA ALA A 163 15.34 -0.84 -13.98
C ALA A 163 14.84 -1.25 -15.36
N ALA A 164 15.44 -0.69 -16.41
CA ALA A 164 15.09 -0.99 -17.79
C ALA A 164 16.14 -1.91 -18.43
N PRO A 165 15.74 -3.01 -19.09
CA PRO A 165 16.63 -3.81 -19.91
C PRO A 165 17.27 -2.96 -21.01
N GLU A 166 18.48 -3.35 -21.43
CA GLU A 166 19.14 -2.73 -22.59
C GLU A 166 18.22 -2.87 -23.83
N GLY A 167 17.92 -1.77 -24.49
CA GLY A 167 17.05 -1.74 -25.66
C GLY A 167 15.56 -1.72 -25.34
N ALA A 168 15.15 -1.55 -24.08
CA ALA A 168 13.73 -1.38 -23.74
C ALA A 168 13.13 -0.17 -24.46
N SER A 169 11.92 -0.36 -25.00
CA SER A 169 11.16 0.72 -25.63
C SER A 169 10.54 1.63 -24.58
N HIS A 170 10.47 2.92 -24.88
CA HIS A 170 9.69 3.88 -24.11
C HIS A 170 8.32 4.08 -24.78
N ASP A 171 7.32 4.39 -23.99
CA ASP A 171 6.04 4.88 -24.49
C ASP A 171 6.21 6.32 -25.03
N MET A 172 5.10 6.91 -25.52
CA MET A 172 5.11 8.28 -26.08
C MET A 172 5.48 9.35 -25.03
N ASP A 173 5.37 9.03 -23.75
CA ASP A 173 5.73 9.91 -22.63
C ASP A 173 7.17 9.69 -22.14
N GLY A 174 7.95 8.85 -22.78
CA GLY A 174 9.32 8.54 -22.42
C GLY A 174 9.45 7.59 -21.23
N ARG A 175 8.42 6.74 -20.95
CA ARG A 175 8.41 5.79 -19.84
C ARG A 175 8.81 4.40 -20.33
N PHE A 176 9.47 3.64 -19.46
CA PHE A 176 9.74 2.24 -19.75
C PHE A 176 8.50 1.38 -19.58
N ALA A 177 8.23 0.51 -20.55
CA ALA A 177 7.14 -0.46 -20.47
C ALA A 177 7.47 -1.68 -19.63
N GLU A 178 8.74 -2.02 -19.45
CA GLU A 178 9.22 -3.25 -18.83
C GLU A 178 10.06 -3.00 -17.57
N GLY A 179 10.14 -4.01 -16.69
CA GLY A 179 10.94 -3.98 -15.47
C GLY A 179 10.15 -3.72 -14.20
N GLN A 180 10.86 -3.60 -13.09
CA GLN A 180 10.27 -3.30 -11.78
C GLN A 180 10.38 -1.81 -11.49
N HIS A 181 9.23 -1.18 -11.29
CA HIS A 181 9.11 0.27 -11.19
C HIS A 181 8.27 0.69 -9.98
N GLN A 182 8.52 0.04 -8.82
CA GLN A 182 7.80 0.36 -7.58
C GLN A 182 8.03 1.82 -7.18
N ALA A 183 6.94 2.56 -7.00
CA ALA A 183 6.97 3.97 -6.65
C ALA A 183 5.70 4.34 -5.86
N VAL A 184 5.80 4.40 -4.54
CA VAL A 184 4.67 4.56 -3.64
C VAL A 184 4.21 6.01 -3.59
N ALA A 185 2.91 6.26 -3.77
CA ALA A 185 2.32 7.57 -3.50
C ALA A 185 2.00 7.74 -2.01
N LEU A 186 1.43 6.71 -1.38
CA LEU A 186 1.12 6.71 0.04
C LEU A 186 1.54 5.39 0.71
N HIS A 187 2.35 5.50 1.75
CA HIS A 187 2.69 4.40 2.64
C HIS A 187 2.04 4.61 4.01
N VAL A 188 1.24 3.65 4.46
CA VAL A 188 0.61 3.64 5.79
C VAL A 188 1.09 2.41 6.55
N ALA A 189 1.69 2.63 7.72
CA ALA A 189 2.19 1.58 8.62
C ALA A 189 1.71 1.81 10.07
N ALA A 190 0.51 2.36 10.23
CA ALA A 190 -0.07 2.72 11.52
C ALA A 190 -1.56 2.35 11.60
N ASP A 191 -2.05 2.10 12.80
CA ASP A 191 -3.45 1.77 13.07
C ASP A 191 -4.35 3.02 13.02
N ARG A 192 -5.64 2.81 12.70
CA ARG A 192 -6.69 3.84 12.70
C ARG A 192 -6.39 5.03 11.79
N VAL A 193 -5.94 4.75 10.56
CA VAL A 193 -5.73 5.78 9.54
C VAL A 193 -6.93 5.86 8.60
N ALA A 194 -7.50 7.06 8.45
CA ALA A 194 -8.61 7.34 7.56
C ALA A 194 -8.18 8.21 6.38
N LEU A 195 -8.58 7.82 5.18
CA LEU A 195 -8.41 8.55 3.94
C LEU A 195 -9.79 8.92 3.40
N HIS A 196 -10.02 10.20 3.10
CA HIS A 196 -11.29 10.64 2.54
C HIS A 196 -11.07 11.64 1.41
N ASN A 197 -11.76 11.42 0.27
CA ASN A 197 -11.67 12.30 -0.88
C ASN A 197 -10.22 12.60 -1.27
N VAL A 198 -9.40 11.55 -1.40
CA VAL A 198 -8.01 11.66 -1.86
C VAL A 198 -7.84 11.06 -3.25
N HIS A 199 -6.86 11.57 -4.00
CA HIS A 199 -6.42 10.96 -5.24
C HIS A 199 -4.99 10.44 -5.05
N LEU A 200 -4.80 9.13 -5.12
CA LEU A 200 -3.51 8.46 -5.04
C LEU A 200 -3.09 8.03 -6.44
N SER A 201 -1.96 8.54 -6.92
CA SER A 201 -1.53 8.32 -8.30
C SER A 201 -0.08 7.91 -8.39
N SER A 202 0.15 6.77 -9.02
CA SER A 202 1.45 6.26 -9.44
C SER A 202 1.25 5.21 -10.55
N PHE A 203 2.25 4.39 -10.80
CA PHE A 203 2.15 3.18 -11.63
C PHE A 203 2.16 1.93 -10.75
N GLN A 204 3.32 1.34 -10.53
CA GLN A 204 3.46 0.15 -9.69
C GLN A 204 3.53 0.53 -8.21
N ASP A 205 2.79 -0.19 -7.36
CA ASP A 205 2.86 -0.07 -5.89
C ASP A 205 2.35 1.28 -5.33
N THR A 206 1.24 1.84 -5.87
CA THR A 206 0.75 3.19 -5.51
C THR A 206 0.40 3.35 -4.03
N LEU A 207 -0.35 2.41 -3.45
CA LEU A 207 -0.82 2.46 -2.05
C LEU A 207 -0.30 1.26 -1.27
N TYR A 208 0.63 1.51 -0.36
CA TYR A 208 1.19 0.50 0.54
C TYR A 208 0.53 0.55 1.92
N LEU A 209 -0.21 -0.49 2.26
CA LEU A 209 -0.92 -0.68 3.54
C LEU A 209 -0.19 -1.74 4.36
N GLN A 210 0.89 -1.33 5.01
CA GLN A 210 1.81 -2.23 5.69
C GLN A 210 1.25 -2.73 7.03
N ALA A 211 1.43 -4.02 7.32
CA ALA A 211 1.32 -4.58 8.66
C ALA A 211 2.73 -4.78 9.25
N PRO A 212 3.24 -3.87 10.08
CA PRO A 212 4.57 -3.98 10.65
C PRO A 212 4.73 -5.26 11.46
N GLN A 213 5.91 -5.89 11.36
CA GLN A 213 6.18 -7.11 12.10
C GLN A 213 6.19 -6.86 13.61
N GLY A 214 5.52 -7.74 14.38
CA GLY A 214 5.46 -7.63 15.84
C GLY A 214 4.43 -6.62 16.36
N SER A 215 3.71 -5.94 15.48
CA SER A 215 2.62 -5.03 15.82
C SER A 215 1.26 -5.66 15.52
N PRO A 216 0.19 -5.23 16.19
CA PRO A 216 -1.17 -5.56 15.78
C PRO A 216 -1.42 -5.18 14.32
N VAL A 217 -2.30 -5.91 13.63
CA VAL A 217 -2.65 -5.62 12.25
C VAL A 217 -3.34 -4.25 12.17
N PRO A 218 -2.80 -3.29 11.42
CA PRO A 218 -3.38 -1.96 11.30
C PRO A 218 -4.75 -2.00 10.62
N ARG A 219 -5.63 -1.09 11.04
CA ARG A 219 -6.96 -0.87 10.47
C ARG A 219 -6.97 0.44 9.71
N ILE A 220 -7.40 0.39 8.46
CA ILE A 220 -7.39 1.55 7.56
C ILE A 220 -8.75 1.69 6.89
N HIS A 221 -9.26 2.90 6.85
CA HIS A 221 -10.51 3.22 6.15
C HIS A 221 -10.23 4.19 4.99
N VAL A 222 -10.74 3.86 3.80
CA VAL A 222 -10.60 4.69 2.61
C VAL A 222 -11.99 4.94 2.02
N SER A 223 -12.38 6.19 1.89
CA SER A 223 -13.71 6.54 1.35
C SER A 223 -13.65 7.60 0.24
N ASP A 224 -14.58 7.49 -0.70
CA ASP A 224 -14.83 8.49 -1.76
C ASP A 224 -13.56 8.95 -2.48
N SER A 225 -12.64 8.02 -2.70
CA SER A 225 -11.28 8.31 -3.16
C SER A 225 -10.98 7.66 -4.51
N LEU A 226 -10.03 8.23 -5.25
CA LEU A 226 -9.50 7.66 -6.47
C LEU A 226 -8.11 7.08 -6.21
N ILE A 227 -7.92 5.80 -6.54
CA ILE A 227 -6.63 5.13 -6.47
C ILE A 227 -6.31 4.60 -7.86
N GLU A 228 -5.19 5.04 -8.43
CA GLU A 228 -4.80 4.60 -9.77
C GLU A 228 -3.37 4.07 -9.84
N GLY A 229 -3.19 3.08 -10.69
CA GLY A 229 -1.90 2.41 -10.93
C GLY A 229 -2.03 1.27 -11.91
N ASP A 230 -0.99 0.45 -12.02
CA ASP A 230 -1.01 -0.70 -12.94
C ASP A 230 -0.64 -2.03 -12.26
N VAL A 231 0.52 -2.15 -11.65
CA VAL A 231 0.98 -3.41 -11.05
C VAL A 231 0.90 -3.34 -9.53
N ASP A 232 0.10 -4.24 -8.92
CA ASP A 232 0.01 -4.39 -7.45
C ASP A 232 -0.24 -3.06 -6.73
N PHE A 233 -1.05 -2.18 -7.34
CA PHE A 233 -1.07 -0.77 -6.93
C PHE A 233 -1.85 -0.50 -5.63
N ILE A 234 -2.52 -1.51 -5.05
CA ILE A 234 -3.01 -1.50 -3.66
C ILE A 234 -2.48 -2.77 -2.99
N PHE A 235 -1.53 -2.65 -2.08
CA PHE A 235 -0.86 -3.83 -1.54
C PHE A 235 -0.53 -3.71 -0.05
N GLY A 236 -0.22 -4.86 0.58
CA GLY A 236 0.18 -4.93 1.98
C GLY A 236 -0.65 -5.89 2.82
N GLY A 237 -0.39 -5.89 4.13
CA GLY A 237 -0.96 -6.85 5.08
C GLY A 237 -1.99 -6.26 6.06
N ALA A 238 -2.32 -4.98 5.95
CA ALA A 238 -3.30 -4.34 6.83
C ALA A 238 -4.72 -4.83 6.58
N THR A 239 -5.60 -4.65 7.56
CA THR A 239 -7.05 -4.68 7.36
C THR A 239 -7.50 -3.34 6.81
N ALA A 240 -8.01 -3.31 5.58
CA ALA A 240 -8.43 -2.07 4.93
C ALA A 240 -9.85 -2.17 4.38
N PHE A 241 -10.67 -1.18 4.69
CA PHE A 241 -12.03 -1.06 4.19
C PHE A 241 -12.13 0.13 3.23
N PHE A 242 -12.48 -0.16 1.98
CA PHE A 242 -12.67 0.82 0.93
C PHE A 242 -14.16 1.01 0.68
N GLU A 243 -14.66 2.24 0.77
CA GLU A 243 -16.07 2.56 0.58
C GLU A 243 -16.26 3.64 -0.50
N GLY A 244 -17.04 3.33 -1.55
CA GLY A 244 -17.36 4.31 -2.60
C GLY A 244 -16.16 4.78 -3.43
N CYS A 245 -15.06 4.03 -3.43
CA CYS A 245 -13.84 4.42 -4.12
C CYS A 245 -13.86 4.05 -5.62
N GLU A 246 -13.12 4.81 -6.42
CA GLU A 246 -12.74 4.39 -7.76
C GLU A 246 -11.33 3.78 -7.73
N VAL A 247 -11.21 2.55 -8.22
CA VAL A 247 -9.95 1.81 -8.41
C VAL A 247 -9.67 1.77 -9.90
N ARG A 248 -8.67 2.54 -10.36
CA ARG A 248 -8.43 2.78 -11.79
C ARG A 248 -7.14 2.13 -12.26
N SER A 249 -7.26 1.12 -13.13
CA SER A 249 -6.12 0.54 -13.82
C SER A 249 -5.60 1.48 -14.91
N ARG A 250 -4.29 1.68 -14.96
CA ARG A 250 -3.60 2.50 -15.97
C ARG A 250 -2.98 1.60 -17.04
N GLY A 251 -3.20 1.91 -18.31
CA GLY A 251 -2.74 1.09 -19.43
C GLY A 251 -1.47 1.57 -20.12
N ALA A 252 -0.84 2.66 -19.66
CA ALA A 252 0.30 3.28 -20.33
C ALA A 252 1.53 2.35 -20.46
N ARG A 253 1.73 1.41 -19.53
CA ARG A 253 2.88 0.48 -19.54
C ARG A 253 2.56 -0.92 -20.06
N GLY A 254 1.31 -1.25 -20.35
CA GLY A 254 0.96 -2.56 -20.88
C GLY A 254 -0.49 -2.95 -20.60
N ALA A 255 -0.86 -4.13 -21.14
CA ALA A 255 -2.21 -4.65 -21.10
C ALA A 255 -2.55 -5.42 -19.80
N SER A 256 -1.54 -5.90 -19.06
CA SER A 256 -1.73 -6.73 -17.87
C SER A 256 -1.48 -5.94 -16.61
N ASN A 257 -2.51 -5.80 -15.79
CA ASN A 257 -2.48 -5.06 -14.54
C ASN A 257 -3.09 -5.90 -13.41
N TRP A 258 -2.63 -5.65 -12.18
CA TRP A 258 -3.18 -6.23 -10.95
C TRP A 258 -3.56 -5.10 -10.01
N ALA A 259 -4.86 -4.97 -9.71
CA ALA A 259 -5.34 -3.88 -8.84
C ALA A 259 -4.85 -4.06 -7.40
N THR A 260 -4.85 -5.31 -6.90
CA THR A 260 -4.49 -5.59 -5.50
C THR A 260 -3.43 -6.68 -5.36
N ALA A 261 -2.60 -6.55 -4.32
CA ALA A 261 -1.64 -7.57 -3.89
C ALA A 261 -1.67 -7.72 -2.36
N PRO A 262 -2.74 -8.30 -1.78
CA PRO A 262 -2.87 -8.47 -0.34
C PRO A 262 -1.88 -9.52 0.18
N SER A 263 -1.27 -9.22 1.35
CA SER A 263 -0.38 -10.12 2.11
C SER A 263 -0.92 -10.30 3.53
N THR A 264 -2.18 -10.69 3.63
CA THR A 264 -2.90 -10.79 4.91
C THR A 264 -2.41 -11.98 5.71
N ALA A 265 -2.19 -11.80 7.00
CA ALA A 265 -1.90 -12.92 7.89
C ALA A 265 -3.12 -13.84 8.01
N LEU A 266 -2.88 -15.17 8.04
CA LEU A 266 -3.93 -16.17 8.19
C LEU A 266 -4.79 -15.94 9.43
N SER A 267 -4.17 -15.52 10.54
CA SER A 267 -4.83 -15.18 11.80
C SER A 267 -5.66 -13.90 11.76
N SER A 268 -5.45 -13.03 10.76
CA SER A 268 -6.26 -11.81 10.62
C SER A 268 -7.63 -12.17 10.04
N PRO A 269 -8.73 -11.75 10.68
CA PRO A 269 -10.06 -12.08 10.18
C PRO A 269 -10.37 -11.42 8.83
N TYR A 270 -9.71 -10.29 8.52
CA TYR A 270 -9.95 -9.51 7.30
C TYR A 270 -8.63 -9.08 6.66
N GLY A 271 -8.67 -8.89 5.34
CA GLY A 271 -7.67 -8.18 4.56
C GLY A 271 -8.29 -6.93 3.92
N PHE A 272 -8.30 -6.86 2.58
CA PHE A 272 -8.94 -5.77 1.85
C PHE A 272 -10.41 -6.06 1.60
N VAL A 273 -11.28 -5.11 1.93
CA VAL A 273 -12.73 -5.18 1.64
C VAL A 273 -13.14 -3.94 0.86
N PHE A 274 -13.61 -4.13 -0.36
CA PHE A 274 -14.14 -3.07 -1.22
C PHE A 274 -15.67 -3.12 -1.21
N HIS A 275 -16.31 -2.03 -0.78
CA HIS A 275 -17.75 -1.91 -0.72
C HIS A 275 -18.22 -0.75 -1.60
N ARG A 276 -19.12 -1.03 -2.55
CA ARG A 276 -19.65 -0.03 -3.50
C ARG A 276 -18.55 0.72 -4.27
N CYS A 277 -17.43 0.08 -4.51
CA CYS A 277 -16.35 0.65 -5.30
C CYS A 277 -16.54 0.39 -6.78
N ALA A 278 -15.87 1.18 -7.62
CA ALA A 278 -15.89 1.05 -9.06
C ALA A 278 -14.49 0.72 -9.58
N PHE A 279 -14.32 -0.45 -10.18
CA PHE A 279 -13.09 -0.85 -10.85
C PHE A 279 -13.16 -0.38 -12.30
N ARG A 280 -12.31 0.56 -12.66
CA ARG A 280 -12.28 1.25 -13.96
C ARG A 280 -10.91 1.12 -14.64
N HIS A 281 -10.85 1.57 -15.87
CA HIS A 281 -9.61 1.71 -16.64
C HIS A 281 -9.49 3.13 -17.19
N ASP A 282 -8.27 3.60 -17.42
CA ASP A 282 -7.98 4.95 -17.91
C ASP A 282 -8.36 5.16 -19.39
N GLY A 283 -8.91 4.14 -20.07
CA GLY A 283 -9.40 4.23 -21.44
C GLY A 283 -8.35 3.95 -22.51
N THR A 284 -7.14 3.55 -22.15
CA THR A 284 -6.14 3.07 -23.12
C THR A 284 -6.58 1.75 -23.77
N GLU A 285 -6.06 1.45 -24.95
CA GLU A 285 -6.40 0.25 -25.74
C GLU A 285 -6.13 -1.07 -24.97
N ALA A 286 -5.11 -1.06 -24.11
CA ALA A 286 -4.73 -2.15 -23.23
C ALA A 286 -5.88 -2.65 -22.34
N GLY A 287 -6.78 -1.76 -21.90
CA GLY A 287 -7.92 -2.12 -21.06
C GLY A 287 -9.11 -2.76 -21.75
N ALA A 288 -9.12 -2.80 -23.09
CA ALA A 288 -10.30 -3.24 -23.84
C ALA A 288 -10.52 -4.77 -23.79
N ASN A 289 -9.51 -5.57 -23.48
CA ASN A 289 -9.47 -7.00 -23.78
C ASN A 289 -9.47 -7.92 -22.56
N GLY A 290 -9.84 -7.48 -21.38
CA GLY A 290 -9.86 -8.33 -20.17
C GLY A 290 -8.47 -8.82 -19.73
N GLY A 291 -7.42 -8.03 -19.99
CA GLY A 291 -6.04 -8.37 -19.61
C GLY A 291 -5.71 -8.11 -18.15
N CYS A 292 -6.54 -7.30 -17.46
CA CYS A 292 -6.32 -6.93 -16.06
C CYS A 292 -6.95 -7.94 -15.10
N ARG A 293 -6.48 -7.93 -13.85
CA ARG A 293 -6.95 -8.76 -12.75
C ARG A 293 -7.35 -7.89 -11.56
N LEU A 294 -8.29 -8.38 -10.75
CA LEU A 294 -8.61 -7.79 -9.45
C LEU A 294 -7.42 -7.86 -8.49
N GLY A 295 -6.63 -8.92 -8.60
CA GLY A 295 -5.43 -9.02 -7.80
C GLY A 295 -4.74 -10.37 -7.87
N ARG A 296 -3.63 -10.44 -7.15
CA ARG A 296 -2.86 -11.66 -6.88
C ARG A 296 -2.37 -11.64 -5.43
N GLN A 297 -2.38 -12.80 -4.79
CA GLN A 297 -1.95 -12.91 -3.39
C GLN A 297 -0.44 -12.73 -3.28
N TRP A 298 0.00 -11.77 -2.47
CA TRP A 298 1.41 -11.48 -2.26
C TRP A 298 1.92 -12.07 -0.94
N PHE A 299 3.23 -12.31 -0.89
CA PHE A 299 3.93 -12.62 0.33
C PHE A 299 4.97 -11.55 0.64
N GLU A 300 4.72 -10.74 1.62
CA GLU A 300 5.69 -9.73 2.02
C GLU A 300 7.02 -10.39 2.45
N GLY A 301 8.10 -10.03 1.78
CA GLY A 301 9.45 -10.48 2.10
C GLY A 301 9.81 -11.91 1.65
N VAL A 302 8.95 -12.61 0.90
CA VAL A 302 9.17 -14.01 0.54
C VAL A 302 10.01 -14.19 -0.71
N ARG A 303 10.93 -15.13 -0.63
CA ARG A 303 11.78 -15.54 -1.76
C ARG A 303 11.71 -17.02 -2.11
N ALA A 304 10.89 -17.79 -1.41
CA ALA A 304 10.65 -19.19 -1.67
C ALA A 304 9.19 -19.56 -1.43
N SER A 305 8.72 -20.64 -2.03
CA SER A 305 7.33 -21.09 -1.94
C SER A 305 7.27 -22.61 -1.74
N PRO A 306 6.36 -23.11 -0.89
CA PRO A 306 6.17 -24.55 -0.70
C PRO A 306 5.63 -25.23 -1.97
N TYR A 307 5.12 -24.47 -2.94
CA TYR A 307 4.59 -25.00 -4.20
C TYR A 307 5.65 -25.31 -5.24
N THR A 308 6.87 -24.78 -5.09
CA THR A 308 7.93 -24.88 -6.10
C THR A 308 9.18 -25.58 -5.60
N ASP A 309 9.42 -25.62 -4.30
CA ASP A 309 10.62 -26.21 -3.72
C ASP A 309 10.24 -26.95 -2.41
N PRO A 310 9.95 -28.26 -2.48
CA PRO A 310 9.55 -29.05 -1.32
C PRO A 310 10.68 -29.23 -0.30
N GLU A 311 11.94 -28.94 -0.67
CA GLU A 311 13.10 -29.07 0.21
C GLU A 311 13.41 -27.81 1.00
N VAL A 312 12.64 -26.74 0.78
CA VAL A 312 12.84 -25.47 1.49
C VAL A 312 12.59 -25.67 2.99
N ARG A 313 13.53 -25.21 3.80
CA ARG A 313 13.46 -25.31 5.26
C ARG A 313 12.52 -24.27 5.84
N LEU A 314 11.68 -24.66 6.80
CA LEU A 314 10.96 -23.71 7.63
C LEU A 314 11.95 -22.99 8.56
N THR A 315 11.89 -21.68 8.62
CA THR A 315 12.72 -20.83 9.46
C THR A 315 11.89 -19.76 10.17
N ASP A 316 12.24 -19.43 11.40
CA ASP A 316 11.61 -18.33 12.16
C ASP A 316 12.16 -16.95 11.74
N ARG A 317 13.18 -16.91 10.93
CA ARG A 317 13.81 -15.67 10.45
C ARG A 317 13.20 -15.19 9.16
N SER A 318 13.18 -13.88 8.96
CA SER A 318 12.89 -13.32 7.66
C SER A 318 13.99 -13.74 6.68
N PHE A 319 13.61 -14.02 5.44
CA PHE A 319 14.52 -14.56 4.42
C PHE A 319 15.72 -13.65 4.09
N ALA A 320 15.67 -12.39 4.50
CA ALA A 320 16.72 -11.42 4.24
C ALA A 320 18.02 -11.62 5.05
N GLU A 321 17.97 -12.42 6.11
CA GLU A 321 19.06 -12.44 7.11
C GLU A 321 20.09 -13.55 6.94
N GLY A 322 19.97 -14.47 5.98
CA GLY A 322 20.90 -15.61 6.02
C GLY A 322 21.32 -16.25 4.72
N GLY A 323 20.84 -15.81 3.57
CA GLY A 323 21.19 -16.44 2.29
C GLY A 323 20.73 -17.90 2.14
N GLU A 324 20.13 -18.49 3.17
CA GLU A 324 19.57 -19.83 3.13
C GLU A 324 18.17 -19.82 2.47
N LYS A 325 17.90 -20.81 1.64
CA LYS A 325 16.57 -21.05 1.12
C LYS A 325 15.67 -21.54 2.27
N GLY A 326 14.85 -20.64 2.78
CA GLY A 326 13.91 -20.96 3.85
C GLY A 326 12.60 -20.21 3.67
N ILE A 327 11.55 -20.69 4.30
CA ILE A 327 10.25 -20.04 4.38
C ILE A 327 9.99 -19.72 5.84
N SER A 328 9.74 -18.46 6.16
CA SER A 328 9.34 -18.10 7.52
C SER A 328 7.90 -18.55 7.78
N ARG A 329 7.58 -18.81 9.03
CA ARG A 329 6.21 -19.10 9.44
C ARG A 329 5.25 -17.99 9.01
N ARG A 330 5.62 -16.73 9.19
CA ARG A 330 4.84 -15.57 8.75
C ARG A 330 4.49 -15.65 7.27
N THR A 331 5.43 -16.08 6.45
CA THR A 331 5.24 -16.27 5.01
C THR A 331 4.19 -17.31 4.68
N LEU A 332 4.29 -18.46 5.35
CA LEU A 332 3.32 -19.54 5.17
C LEU A 332 1.93 -19.12 5.62
N GLU A 333 1.86 -18.28 6.63
CA GLU A 333 0.61 -17.77 7.18
C GLU A 333 0.05 -16.56 6.42
N ALA A 334 0.75 -16.02 5.42
CA ALA A 334 0.22 -14.95 4.57
C ALA A 334 -0.65 -15.55 3.45
N VAL A 335 -1.92 -15.20 3.42
CA VAL A 335 -2.91 -15.80 2.52
C VAL A 335 -3.53 -14.83 1.51
N GLY A 336 -3.39 -13.53 1.72
CA GLY A 336 -3.90 -12.51 0.81
C GLY A 336 -5.43 -12.53 0.71
N LYS A 337 -6.10 -11.87 1.65
CA LYS A 337 -7.57 -11.77 1.69
C LYS A 337 -8.05 -10.51 0.97
N CYS A 338 -8.99 -10.67 0.05
CA CYS A 338 -9.62 -9.55 -0.67
C CYS A 338 -11.06 -9.89 -1.03
N ALA A 339 -11.99 -9.03 -0.63
CA ALA A 339 -13.41 -9.20 -0.92
C ALA A 339 -13.99 -7.93 -1.58
N LEU A 340 -14.74 -8.13 -2.67
CA LEU A 340 -15.52 -7.10 -3.34
C LEU A 340 -16.99 -7.30 -3.03
N VAL A 341 -17.69 -6.27 -2.57
CA VAL A 341 -19.11 -6.32 -2.22
C VAL A 341 -19.86 -5.18 -2.88
N ALA A 342 -20.87 -5.51 -3.68
CA ALA A 342 -21.71 -4.56 -4.38
C ALA A 342 -20.92 -3.56 -5.26
N CYS A 343 -19.78 -3.99 -5.80
CA CYS A 343 -18.90 -3.19 -6.65
C CYS A 343 -19.32 -3.24 -8.12
N GLU A 344 -18.85 -2.25 -8.89
CA GLU A 344 -18.89 -2.29 -10.36
C GLU A 344 -17.53 -2.71 -10.89
N ILE A 345 -17.52 -3.72 -11.75
CA ILE A 345 -16.28 -4.27 -12.33
C ILE A 345 -16.29 -4.06 -13.85
N GLY A 346 -15.34 -3.25 -14.31
CA GLY A 346 -15.20 -2.90 -15.72
C GLY A 346 -14.67 -4.02 -16.58
N ARG A 347 -14.91 -3.94 -17.90
CA ARG A 347 -14.55 -4.94 -18.92
C ARG A 347 -13.05 -5.23 -19.02
N HIS A 348 -12.20 -4.37 -18.52
CA HIS A 348 -10.75 -4.58 -18.49
C HIS A 348 -10.35 -5.73 -17.56
N ILE A 349 -11.17 -6.05 -16.56
CA ILE A 349 -10.92 -7.19 -15.67
C ILE A 349 -11.35 -8.49 -16.34
N ASN A 350 -10.48 -9.47 -16.30
CA ASN A 350 -10.79 -10.80 -16.81
C ASN A 350 -11.88 -11.45 -15.95
N ARG A 351 -13.04 -11.67 -16.58
CA ARG A 351 -14.21 -12.21 -15.87
C ARG A 351 -14.09 -13.69 -15.52
N GLU A 352 -13.38 -14.46 -16.34
CA GLU A 352 -13.21 -15.91 -16.14
C GLU A 352 -12.13 -16.22 -15.11
N ALA A 353 -11.10 -15.36 -15.04
CA ALA A 353 -10.00 -15.49 -14.10
C ALA A 353 -9.68 -14.13 -13.47
N PRO A 354 -10.54 -13.61 -12.57
CA PRO A 354 -10.35 -12.28 -11.97
C PRO A 354 -9.18 -12.21 -10.99
N TRP A 355 -8.76 -13.34 -10.45
CA TRP A 355 -7.59 -13.49 -9.59
C TRP A 355 -6.48 -14.23 -10.32
N ASP A 356 -5.23 -13.88 -10.05
CA ASP A 356 -4.08 -14.43 -10.77
C ASP A 356 -3.06 -15.06 -9.81
N ASP A 357 -2.17 -15.85 -10.38
CA ASP A 357 -1.04 -16.44 -9.68
C ASP A 357 0.01 -15.38 -9.36
N TRP A 358 0.75 -15.59 -8.27
CA TRP A 358 1.95 -14.83 -8.00
C TRP A 358 3.18 -15.49 -8.61
N GLY A 359 3.80 -14.85 -9.58
CA GLY A 359 4.92 -15.40 -10.32
C GLY A 359 4.55 -16.51 -11.30
N ALA A 360 5.54 -17.19 -11.86
CA ALA A 360 5.36 -18.29 -12.81
C ALA A 360 5.64 -19.65 -12.16
N PRO A 361 4.98 -20.73 -12.60
CA PRO A 361 5.29 -22.08 -12.15
C PRO A 361 6.79 -22.40 -12.31
N GLY A 362 7.37 -23.03 -11.28
CA GLY A 362 8.80 -23.36 -11.23
C GLY A 362 9.70 -22.24 -10.72
N THR A 363 9.18 -21.05 -10.44
CA THR A 363 9.93 -19.98 -9.78
C THR A 363 9.89 -20.11 -8.26
N ALA A 364 10.93 -19.66 -7.57
CA ALA A 364 11.00 -19.72 -6.11
C ALA A 364 9.91 -18.89 -5.39
N ARG A 365 9.20 -18.04 -6.10
CA ARG A 365 8.14 -17.19 -5.56
C ARG A 365 6.74 -17.55 -6.07
N HIS A 366 6.61 -18.66 -6.79
CA HIS A 366 5.32 -19.03 -7.32
C HIS A 366 4.33 -19.34 -6.20
N ARG A 367 3.15 -18.76 -6.30
CA ARG A 367 1.98 -19.09 -5.51
C ARG A 367 0.76 -19.08 -6.41
N PRO A 368 0.09 -20.22 -6.56
CA PRO A 368 -1.15 -20.31 -7.33
C PRO A 368 -2.26 -19.52 -6.64
N VAL A 369 -3.21 -19.02 -7.40
CA VAL A 369 -4.45 -18.47 -6.87
C VAL A 369 -5.15 -19.54 -6.02
N GLN A 370 -5.60 -19.14 -4.83
CA GLN A 370 -6.16 -20.09 -3.88
C GLN A 370 -7.61 -20.44 -4.26
N PRO A 371 -7.93 -21.70 -4.51
CA PRO A 371 -9.27 -22.12 -4.88
C PRO A 371 -10.28 -22.02 -3.73
N GLY A 372 -9.79 -21.86 -2.50
CA GLY A 372 -10.58 -21.75 -1.28
C GLY A 372 -9.70 -21.98 -0.06
N SER A 373 -10.19 -21.57 1.10
CA SER A 373 -9.45 -21.70 2.35
C SER A 373 -9.10 -23.13 2.72
N ASP A 374 -10.05 -24.06 2.55
CA ASP A 374 -9.88 -25.45 2.96
C ASP A 374 -8.79 -26.17 2.17
N ALA A 375 -8.82 -26.07 0.86
CA ALA A 375 -7.80 -26.68 0.00
C ALA A 375 -6.38 -26.15 0.30
N PHE A 376 -6.26 -24.86 0.57
CA PHE A 376 -4.98 -24.28 0.97
C PHE A 376 -4.52 -24.79 2.33
N LEU A 377 -5.40 -24.83 3.33
CA LEU A 377 -5.07 -25.28 4.67
C LEU A 377 -4.71 -26.79 4.69
N GLU A 378 -5.38 -27.60 3.90
CA GLU A 378 -5.01 -29.01 3.73
C GLU A 378 -3.61 -29.14 3.12
N HIS A 379 -3.34 -28.43 2.04
CA HIS A 379 -2.01 -28.42 1.42
C HIS A 379 -0.93 -27.93 2.38
N LEU A 380 -1.17 -26.86 3.12
CA LEU A 380 -0.26 -26.34 4.13
C LEU A 380 -0.03 -27.34 5.25
N GLN A 381 -1.07 -28.00 5.75
CA GLN A 381 -1.00 -29.02 6.77
C GLN A 381 -0.14 -30.22 6.34
N ASP A 382 -0.36 -30.70 5.12
CA ASP A 382 0.40 -31.81 4.58
C ASP A 382 1.89 -31.46 4.43
N TRP A 383 2.17 -30.28 3.91
CA TRP A 383 3.54 -29.79 3.74
C TRP A 383 4.26 -29.59 5.08
N LEU A 384 3.55 -29.12 6.11
CA LEU A 384 4.12 -28.85 7.44
C LEU A 384 4.22 -30.09 8.32
N ARG A 385 3.47 -31.16 8.04
CA ARG A 385 3.42 -32.37 8.89
C ARG A 385 4.81 -32.88 9.28
N ASP A 386 5.72 -32.90 8.33
CA ASP A 386 7.09 -33.40 8.54
C ASP A 386 8.09 -32.33 8.91
N ARG A 387 7.78 -31.04 8.64
CA ARG A 387 8.70 -29.90 8.73
C ARG A 387 8.44 -29.00 9.94
N ALA A 388 7.24 -29.01 10.46
CA ALA A 388 6.83 -28.23 11.62
C ALA A 388 5.87 -29.03 12.51
N PRO A 389 6.33 -30.11 13.17
CA PRO A 389 5.52 -30.88 14.09
C PRO A 389 5.00 -29.95 15.20
N GLY A 390 3.67 -29.94 15.41
CA GLY A 390 3.01 -29.05 16.36
C GLY A 390 2.41 -27.79 15.75
N PHE A 391 2.47 -27.60 14.43
CA PHE A 391 1.66 -26.59 13.76
C PHE A 391 0.19 -26.99 13.86
N GLU A 392 -0.59 -26.15 14.55
CA GLU A 392 -2.04 -26.32 14.60
C GLU A 392 -2.69 -25.64 13.40
N ARG A 393 -3.53 -26.39 12.69
CA ARG A 393 -4.33 -25.85 11.58
C ARG A 393 -5.26 -24.78 12.15
N PRO A 394 -5.19 -23.53 11.66
CA PRO A 394 -6.18 -22.54 12.05
C PRO A 394 -7.56 -22.96 11.51
N GLU A 395 -8.61 -22.63 12.27
CA GLU A 395 -9.97 -22.85 11.80
C GLU A 395 -10.19 -22.07 10.50
N PRO A 396 -10.73 -22.72 9.46
CA PRO A 396 -11.02 -22.04 8.21
C PRO A 396 -12.07 -20.97 8.45
N SER A 397 -11.67 -19.73 8.39
CA SER A 397 -12.61 -18.63 8.28
C SER A 397 -12.89 -18.40 6.79
N GLU A 398 -13.95 -17.85 6.44
CA GLU A 398 -14.39 -17.27 5.17
C GLU A 398 -13.45 -17.44 3.94
N PRO A 399 -13.97 -17.63 2.75
CA PRO A 399 -13.18 -17.58 1.52
C PRO A 399 -12.31 -16.31 1.52
N TRP A 400 -11.08 -16.43 1.04
CA TRP A 400 -10.14 -15.31 1.10
C TRP A 400 -10.22 -14.36 -0.08
N LEU A 401 -10.70 -14.87 -1.23
CA LEU A 401 -10.91 -14.09 -2.44
C LEU A 401 -12.37 -14.19 -2.85
N GLU A 402 -13.13 -13.09 -2.74
CA GLU A 402 -14.57 -13.09 -2.92
C GLU A 402 -15.08 -11.95 -3.82
N ILE A 403 -16.14 -12.25 -4.57
CA ILE A 403 -16.89 -11.28 -5.37
C ILE A 403 -18.37 -11.49 -5.07
N ILE A 404 -18.99 -10.54 -4.32
CA ILE A 404 -20.35 -10.65 -3.78
C ILE A 404 -21.23 -9.54 -4.35
N ASP A 405 -22.36 -9.89 -4.95
CA ASP A 405 -23.36 -8.94 -5.47
C ASP A 405 -22.77 -7.86 -6.41
N CYS A 406 -21.66 -8.14 -7.08
CA CYS A 406 -20.98 -7.19 -7.95
C CYS A 406 -21.60 -7.17 -9.35
N ARG A 407 -21.62 -6.00 -9.98
CA ARG A 407 -22.08 -5.79 -11.34
C ARG A 407 -20.89 -5.77 -12.30
N TRP A 408 -20.87 -6.69 -13.25
CA TRP A 408 -19.93 -6.70 -14.38
C TRP A 408 -20.48 -5.83 -15.51
N LEU A 409 -19.65 -4.92 -16.04
CA LEU A 409 -20.02 -3.97 -17.10
C LEU A 409 -19.71 -4.49 -18.51
#